data_2f07e590e3dcc6fd48b29b5a633ddbfa
#
_entry.id   2f07e590e3dcc6fd48b29b5a633ddbfa
#
_cell.length_a   1.000
_cell.length_b   1.000
_cell.length_c   1.000
_cell.angle_alpha   90.00
_cell.angle_beta   90.00
_cell.angle_gamma   90.00
#
_symmetry.space_group_name_H-M   'P 1'
#
loop_
_entity.id
_entity.type
_entity.pdbx_description
1 polymer ?
#
loop_
_entity_poly.entity_id
_entity_poly.type
_entity_poly.pdbx_seq_one_letter_code
_entity_poly.pdbx_strand_id
1 'polypeptide(L)'
;MQASSRLTLRLGVTQIIGWGSGFYLPAILAVPISQAIGVSTETFFWAFTVSLLVSGLVGPRIGRLIDMYGGRRVLPWGNLAFFTGLILLAFSTNELMLFIAWAVIGIGGSMSNYDSAFATAVAFFKENSNRVIAGITVFAGFSSTISWPLTSFLNSQFGWQAAVLFWAGLHLFISLPLHATIPRSEQREIDVMTGPIQKIIKRGLKFDKLLIVFALMFALEGFIVSSVNTTLPFLLTELGASEQLALLAAVILGPSQVFARILLVALGKKTGPITVAAISIAAHPLGVMFVLLFGVNGLLPFVILHGIGVGLNPFIRGSLPLLFFGAQSYGQRQGYVMMLSKIVGALSPTLLTLMVLADPKAAIISTMAMGAVAGLLLIWVAVLAKAKGISAK
;
A
#
# COMPACT_ATOMS: atom_id res chain seq x y z
N MET A 1 4.54 2.67 26.89
CA MET A 1 5.50 2.19 25.89
C MET A 1 5.29 0.73 25.48
N GLN A 2 5.07 -0.23 26.41
CA GLN A 2 4.94 -1.65 26.03
C GLN A 2 3.74 -1.99 25.13
N ALA A 3 2.57 -1.37 25.31
CA ALA A 3 1.37 -1.68 24.52
C ALA A 3 1.50 -1.27 23.04
N SER A 4 2.04 -0.07 22.75
CA SER A 4 2.26 0.40 21.38
C SER A 4 3.31 -0.45 20.65
N SER A 5 4.41 -0.81 21.32
CA SER A 5 5.46 -1.66 20.73
C SER A 5 4.95 -3.06 20.40
N ARG A 6 4.13 -3.66 21.30
CA ARG A 6 3.52 -4.99 21.07
C ARG A 6 2.54 -4.95 19.89
N LEU A 7 1.71 -3.92 19.78
CA LEU A 7 0.79 -3.80 18.63
C LEU A 7 1.55 -3.55 17.34
N THR A 8 2.58 -2.67 17.35
CA THR A 8 3.45 -2.43 16.20
C THR A 8 4.10 -3.72 15.70
N LEU A 9 4.65 -4.54 16.61
CA LEU A 9 5.27 -5.81 16.25
C LEU A 9 4.27 -6.79 15.62
N ARG A 10 3.09 -6.96 16.24
CA ARG A 10 2.04 -7.86 15.72
C ARG A 10 1.58 -7.43 14.33
N LEU A 11 1.19 -6.17 14.17
CA LEU A 11 0.74 -5.64 12.89
C LEU A 11 1.90 -5.57 11.88
N GLY A 12 3.12 -5.28 12.31
CA GLY A 12 4.29 -5.21 11.43
C GLY A 12 4.66 -6.56 10.83
N VAL A 13 4.73 -7.62 11.65
CA VAL A 13 5.01 -8.99 11.17
C VAL A 13 3.93 -9.45 10.19
N THR A 14 2.67 -9.20 10.49
CA THR A 14 1.57 -9.59 9.59
C THR A 14 1.57 -8.80 8.27
N GLN A 15 2.13 -7.57 8.24
CA GLN A 15 2.35 -6.86 6.99
C GLN A 15 3.41 -7.52 6.10
N ILE A 16 4.50 -8.05 6.68
CA ILE A 16 5.50 -8.78 5.90
C ILE A 16 4.84 -9.95 5.17
N ILE A 17 4.03 -10.73 5.88
CA ILE A 17 3.34 -11.90 5.35
C ILE A 17 2.29 -11.47 4.30
N GLY A 18 1.43 -10.48 4.63
CA GLY A 18 0.35 -10.04 3.75
C GLY A 18 0.84 -9.40 2.45
N TRP A 19 1.88 -8.57 2.48
CA TRP A 19 2.49 -8.02 1.28
C TRP A 19 3.29 -9.07 0.51
N GLY A 20 3.97 -9.98 1.22
CA GLY A 20 4.72 -11.06 0.61
C GLY A 20 3.85 -11.96 -0.26
N SER A 21 2.76 -12.43 0.30
CA SER A 21 1.84 -13.37 -0.36
C SER A 21 0.84 -12.71 -1.31
N GLY A 22 0.42 -11.46 -1.03
CA GLY A 22 -0.63 -10.80 -1.79
C GLY A 22 -0.14 -9.84 -2.87
N PHE A 23 1.13 -9.39 -2.81
CA PHE A 23 1.65 -8.40 -3.75
C PHE A 23 2.99 -8.80 -4.37
N TYR A 24 3.92 -9.36 -3.59
CA TYR A 24 5.25 -9.69 -4.09
C TYR A 24 5.36 -11.08 -4.70
N LEU A 25 4.45 -11.99 -4.39
CA LEU A 25 4.37 -13.35 -4.92
C LEU A 25 4.30 -13.40 -6.46
N PRO A 26 3.51 -12.57 -7.16
CA PRO A 26 3.45 -12.55 -8.62
C PRO A 26 4.79 -12.37 -9.32
N ALA A 27 5.70 -11.59 -8.75
CA ALA A 27 7.01 -11.34 -9.36
C ALA A 27 7.84 -12.63 -9.55
N ILE A 28 7.62 -13.64 -8.72
CA ILE A 28 8.37 -14.91 -8.75
C ILE A 28 7.52 -16.02 -9.37
N LEU A 29 6.23 -16.07 -9.09
CA LEU A 29 5.38 -17.22 -9.40
C LEU A 29 4.45 -17.02 -10.61
N ALA A 30 4.39 -15.83 -11.22
CA ALA A 30 3.50 -15.60 -12.36
C ALA A 30 3.79 -16.58 -13.51
N VAL A 31 5.03 -16.74 -13.91
CA VAL A 31 5.43 -17.64 -15.03
C VAL A 31 5.20 -19.12 -14.67
N PRO A 32 5.71 -19.65 -13.53
CA PRO A 32 5.47 -21.04 -13.15
C PRO A 32 3.97 -21.40 -13.05
N ILE A 33 3.17 -20.54 -12.46
CA ILE A 33 1.71 -20.78 -12.32
C ILE A 33 1.04 -20.74 -13.69
N SER A 34 1.32 -19.73 -14.52
CA SER A 34 0.74 -19.61 -15.86
C SER A 34 1.01 -20.85 -16.73
N GLN A 35 2.24 -21.32 -16.74
CA GLN A 35 2.65 -22.52 -17.46
C GLN A 35 1.92 -23.78 -16.95
N ALA A 36 1.82 -23.93 -15.63
CA ALA A 36 1.17 -25.09 -15.01
C ALA A 36 -0.34 -25.16 -15.28
N ILE A 37 -1.01 -24.01 -15.36
CA ILE A 37 -2.47 -23.92 -15.60
C ILE A 37 -2.79 -23.87 -17.11
N GLY A 38 -1.80 -23.59 -17.97
CA GLY A 38 -1.98 -23.45 -19.42
C GLY A 38 -2.62 -22.12 -19.82
N VAL A 39 -2.35 -21.03 -19.08
CA VAL A 39 -2.80 -19.67 -19.40
C VAL A 39 -1.59 -18.77 -19.73
N SER A 40 -1.85 -17.62 -20.36
CA SER A 40 -0.80 -16.64 -20.59
C SER A 40 -0.36 -15.96 -19.29
N THR A 41 0.88 -15.50 -19.21
CA THR A 41 1.35 -14.68 -18.09
C THR A 41 0.55 -13.35 -18.00
N GLU A 42 0.08 -12.85 -19.13
CA GLU A 42 -0.81 -11.69 -19.18
C GLU A 42 -2.14 -11.97 -18.45
N THR A 43 -2.78 -13.12 -18.71
CA THR A 43 -3.99 -13.57 -18.01
C THR A 43 -3.76 -13.64 -16.48
N PHE A 44 -2.59 -14.15 -16.06
CA PHE A 44 -2.23 -14.15 -14.63
C PHE A 44 -2.19 -12.73 -14.04
N PHE A 45 -1.58 -11.78 -14.75
CA PHE A 45 -1.52 -10.39 -14.27
C PHE A 45 -2.89 -9.70 -14.29
N TRP A 46 -3.79 -10.07 -15.20
CA TRP A 46 -5.19 -9.63 -15.16
C TRP A 46 -5.91 -10.16 -13.91
N ALA A 47 -5.71 -11.43 -13.55
CA ALA A 47 -6.25 -11.98 -12.31
C ALA A 47 -5.67 -11.26 -11.07
N PHE A 48 -4.37 -10.97 -11.05
CA PHE A 48 -3.76 -10.15 -10.01
C PHE A 48 -4.35 -8.73 -9.96
N THR A 49 -4.60 -8.11 -11.10
CA THR A 49 -5.27 -6.79 -11.18
C THR A 49 -6.66 -6.85 -10.55
N VAL A 50 -7.43 -7.93 -10.76
CA VAL A 50 -8.72 -8.14 -10.08
C VAL A 50 -8.56 -8.14 -8.56
N SER A 51 -7.51 -8.76 -8.02
CA SER A 51 -7.20 -8.70 -6.57
C SER A 51 -7.08 -7.27 -6.06
N LEU A 52 -6.34 -6.41 -6.78
CA LEU A 52 -6.15 -5.02 -6.41
C LEU A 52 -7.46 -4.22 -6.49
N LEU A 53 -8.25 -4.44 -7.55
CA LEU A 53 -9.56 -3.80 -7.73
C LEU A 53 -10.54 -4.21 -6.62
N VAL A 54 -10.65 -5.51 -6.33
CA VAL A 54 -11.48 -6.04 -5.24
C VAL A 54 -11.04 -5.44 -3.91
N SER A 55 -9.73 -5.43 -3.63
CA SER A 55 -9.18 -4.83 -2.40
C SER A 55 -9.55 -3.35 -2.27
N GLY A 56 -9.56 -2.60 -3.37
CA GLY A 56 -10.00 -1.21 -3.39
C GLY A 56 -11.50 -1.06 -3.12
N LEU A 57 -12.32 -1.77 -3.88
CA LEU A 57 -13.79 -1.65 -3.86
C LEU A 57 -14.40 -2.04 -2.50
N VAL A 58 -13.87 -3.08 -1.84
CA VAL A 58 -14.37 -3.49 -0.52
C VAL A 58 -13.80 -2.65 0.63
N GLY A 59 -12.71 -1.90 0.39
CA GLY A 59 -12.00 -1.11 1.40
C GLY A 59 -12.87 -0.23 2.30
N PRO A 60 -13.81 0.58 1.76
CA PRO A 60 -14.69 1.41 2.59
C PRO A 60 -15.57 0.61 3.54
N ARG A 61 -16.08 -0.56 3.10
CA ARG A 61 -16.88 -1.45 3.95
C ARG A 61 -16.03 -2.07 5.05
N ILE A 62 -14.82 -2.53 4.72
CA ILE A 62 -13.89 -3.10 5.70
C ILE A 62 -13.46 -2.05 6.71
N GLY A 63 -13.12 -0.85 6.27
CA GLY A 63 -12.80 0.26 7.16
C GLY A 63 -13.94 0.56 8.13
N ARG A 64 -15.19 0.58 7.65
CA ARG A 64 -16.37 0.73 8.51
C ARG A 64 -16.53 -0.43 9.52
N LEU A 65 -16.28 -1.68 9.10
CA LEU A 65 -16.31 -2.82 10.02
C LEU A 65 -15.26 -2.69 11.12
N ILE A 66 -14.05 -2.21 10.80
CA ILE A 66 -13.01 -1.94 11.80
C ILE A 66 -13.43 -0.80 12.72
N ASP A 67 -14.02 0.27 12.19
CA ASP A 67 -14.56 1.36 13.00
C ASP A 67 -15.66 0.87 13.95
N MET A 68 -16.50 -0.09 13.55
CA MET A 68 -17.59 -0.64 14.36
C MET A 68 -17.13 -1.71 15.36
N TYR A 69 -16.34 -2.68 14.89
CA TYR A 69 -16.08 -3.91 15.64
C TYR A 69 -14.63 -4.05 16.14
N GLY A 70 -13.72 -3.17 15.66
CA GLY A 70 -12.29 -3.23 15.95
C GLY A 70 -11.51 -4.22 15.11
N GLY A 71 -10.20 -3.94 14.95
CA GLY A 71 -9.31 -4.79 14.16
C GLY A 71 -9.23 -6.22 14.66
N ARG A 72 -9.28 -6.44 16.00
CA ARG A 72 -9.29 -7.79 16.58
C ARG A 72 -10.39 -8.70 16.00
N ARG A 73 -11.57 -8.15 15.68
CA ARG A 73 -12.69 -8.93 15.12
C ARG A 73 -12.66 -9.04 13.60
N VAL A 74 -12.00 -8.11 12.91
CA VAL A 74 -12.03 -8.02 11.44
C VAL A 74 -10.77 -8.64 10.81
N LEU A 75 -9.57 -8.32 11.31
CA LEU A 75 -8.31 -8.75 10.70
C LEU A 75 -8.14 -10.29 10.63
N PRO A 76 -8.58 -11.09 11.64
CA PRO A 76 -8.50 -12.55 11.54
C PRO A 76 -9.23 -13.13 10.33
N TRP A 77 -10.40 -12.57 9.96
CA TRP A 77 -11.15 -12.97 8.77
C TRP A 77 -10.39 -12.67 7.48
N GLY A 78 -9.59 -11.58 7.46
CA GLY A 78 -8.70 -11.29 6.37
C GLY A 78 -7.62 -12.36 6.18
N ASN A 79 -7.06 -12.89 7.27
CA ASN A 79 -6.11 -14.00 7.17
C ASN A 79 -6.76 -15.29 6.71
N LEU A 80 -8.00 -15.57 7.12
CA LEU A 80 -8.76 -16.70 6.59
C LEU A 80 -9.06 -16.53 5.10
N ALA A 81 -9.40 -15.31 4.65
CA ALA A 81 -9.56 -15.03 3.22
C ALA A 81 -8.24 -15.21 2.46
N PHE A 82 -7.12 -14.72 2.97
CA PHE A 82 -5.79 -14.99 2.38
C PHE A 82 -5.50 -16.49 2.30
N PHE A 83 -5.69 -17.21 3.42
CA PHE A 83 -5.50 -18.65 3.47
C PHE A 83 -6.34 -19.36 2.39
N THR A 84 -7.63 -19.08 2.35
CA THR A 84 -8.55 -19.68 1.37
C THR A 84 -8.15 -19.32 -0.07
N GLY A 85 -7.84 -18.06 -0.34
CA GLY A 85 -7.43 -17.61 -1.67
C GLY A 85 -6.11 -18.24 -2.13
N LEU A 86 -5.13 -18.39 -1.23
CA LEU A 86 -3.86 -19.06 -1.53
C LEU A 86 -4.05 -20.57 -1.71
N ILE A 87 -4.92 -21.23 -0.96
CA ILE A 87 -5.30 -22.63 -1.21
C ILE A 87 -5.93 -22.77 -2.60
N LEU A 88 -6.91 -21.91 -2.93
CA LEU A 88 -7.51 -21.90 -4.26
C LEU A 88 -6.46 -21.68 -5.35
N LEU A 89 -5.49 -20.78 -5.15
CA LEU A 89 -4.40 -20.54 -6.07
C LEU A 89 -3.51 -21.78 -6.25
N ALA A 90 -3.12 -22.43 -5.15
CA ALA A 90 -2.25 -23.62 -5.19
C ALA A 90 -2.87 -24.81 -5.93
N PHE A 91 -4.18 -24.91 -5.92
CA PHE A 91 -4.94 -25.97 -6.61
C PHE A 91 -5.67 -25.47 -7.87
N SER A 92 -5.32 -24.30 -8.39
CA SER A 92 -5.91 -23.78 -9.62
C SER A 92 -5.54 -24.66 -10.81
N THR A 93 -6.56 -25.04 -11.62
CA THR A 93 -6.42 -25.86 -12.82
C THR A 93 -6.92 -25.16 -14.08
N ASN A 94 -7.50 -23.98 -13.94
CA ASN A 94 -8.06 -23.20 -15.04
C ASN A 94 -8.10 -21.71 -14.71
N GLU A 95 -8.39 -20.92 -15.75
CA GLU A 95 -8.44 -19.46 -15.68
C GLU A 95 -9.46 -18.95 -14.64
N LEU A 96 -10.68 -19.50 -14.63
CA LEU A 96 -11.74 -19.05 -13.73
C LEU A 96 -11.33 -19.21 -12.26
N MET A 97 -10.73 -20.35 -11.91
CA MET A 97 -10.25 -20.62 -10.56
C MET A 97 -9.11 -19.67 -10.16
N LEU A 98 -8.22 -19.33 -11.10
CA LEU A 98 -7.17 -18.33 -10.92
C LEU A 98 -7.75 -16.95 -10.57
N PHE A 99 -8.77 -16.48 -11.32
CA PHE A 99 -9.44 -15.19 -11.04
C PHE A 99 -10.17 -15.20 -9.69
N ILE A 100 -10.86 -16.27 -9.35
CA ILE A 100 -11.53 -16.42 -8.05
C ILE A 100 -10.51 -16.39 -6.91
N ALA A 101 -9.39 -17.13 -7.04
CA ALA A 101 -8.33 -17.16 -6.04
C ALA A 101 -7.78 -15.75 -5.76
N TRP A 102 -7.44 -15.01 -6.81
CA TRP A 102 -6.95 -13.64 -6.68
C TRP A 102 -8.01 -12.67 -6.14
N ALA A 103 -9.28 -12.82 -6.51
CA ALA A 103 -10.36 -12.01 -5.93
C ALA A 103 -10.48 -12.23 -4.42
N VAL A 104 -10.39 -13.48 -3.94
CA VAL A 104 -10.41 -13.83 -2.51
C VAL A 104 -9.16 -13.30 -1.79
N ILE A 105 -7.96 -13.41 -2.41
CA ILE A 105 -6.73 -12.79 -1.90
C ILE A 105 -6.90 -11.28 -1.77
N GLY A 106 -7.56 -10.62 -2.72
CA GLY A 106 -7.87 -9.19 -2.69
C GLY A 106 -8.74 -8.80 -1.49
N ILE A 107 -9.74 -9.61 -1.14
CA ILE A 107 -10.54 -9.42 0.09
C ILE A 107 -9.63 -9.53 1.32
N GLY A 108 -8.78 -10.56 1.38
CA GLY A 108 -7.80 -10.75 2.45
C GLY A 108 -6.88 -9.53 2.63
N GLY A 109 -6.35 -9.02 1.52
CA GLY A 109 -5.52 -7.81 1.49
C GLY A 109 -6.24 -6.56 1.98
N SER A 110 -7.51 -6.38 1.61
CA SER A 110 -8.32 -5.28 2.13
C SER A 110 -8.54 -5.35 3.63
N MET A 111 -8.72 -6.57 4.18
CA MET A 111 -9.04 -6.79 5.60
C MET A 111 -7.81 -6.81 6.51
N SER A 112 -6.59 -7.02 5.99
CA SER A 112 -5.41 -7.28 6.84
C SER A 112 -4.22 -6.37 6.55
N ASN A 113 -4.09 -5.78 5.34
CA ASN A 113 -2.94 -4.96 4.99
C ASN A 113 -3.05 -3.53 5.55
N TYR A 114 -2.21 -2.61 5.08
CA TYR A 114 -1.98 -1.28 5.64
C TYR A 114 -3.23 -0.54 6.10
N ASP A 115 -4.25 -0.40 5.25
CA ASP A 115 -5.42 0.43 5.57
C ASP A 115 -6.13 -0.09 6.83
N SER A 116 -6.27 -1.41 6.94
CA SER A 116 -6.88 -2.10 8.08
C SER A 116 -5.99 -2.11 9.31
N ALA A 117 -4.67 -2.27 9.14
CA ALA A 117 -3.70 -2.17 10.21
C ALA A 117 -3.65 -0.76 10.80
N PHE A 118 -3.68 0.28 9.94
CA PHE A 118 -3.70 1.68 10.38
C PHE A 118 -5.03 2.04 11.07
N ALA A 119 -6.16 1.61 10.51
CA ALA A 119 -7.46 1.78 11.17
C ALA A 119 -7.48 1.12 12.56
N THR A 120 -6.87 -0.06 12.70
CA THR A 120 -6.72 -0.73 13.99
C THR A 120 -5.85 0.07 14.94
N ALA A 121 -4.69 0.56 14.49
CA ALA A 121 -3.80 1.38 15.31
C ALA A 121 -4.49 2.69 15.77
N VAL A 122 -5.23 3.35 14.89
CA VAL A 122 -6.00 4.56 15.20
C VAL A 122 -7.12 4.27 16.19
N ALA A 123 -7.79 3.12 16.08
CA ALA A 123 -8.80 2.71 17.04
C ALA A 123 -8.25 2.54 18.48
N PHE A 124 -6.95 2.23 18.61
CA PHE A 124 -6.29 2.07 19.92
C PHE A 124 -5.70 3.37 20.48
N PHE A 125 -5.01 4.13 19.61
CA PHE A 125 -4.15 5.24 20.04
C PHE A 125 -4.67 6.61 19.61
N LYS A 126 -5.77 6.65 18.86
CA LYS A 126 -6.38 7.89 18.33
C LYS A 126 -5.30 8.76 17.64
N GLU A 127 -5.20 10.03 18.02
CA GLU A 127 -4.25 11.00 17.47
C GLU A 127 -2.77 10.64 17.72
N ASN A 128 -2.49 9.74 18.68
CA ASN A 128 -1.13 9.27 19.01
C ASN A 128 -0.66 8.09 18.15
N SER A 129 -1.40 7.72 17.10
CA SER A 129 -1.12 6.51 16.28
C SER A 129 0.07 6.66 15.34
N ASN A 130 0.53 7.87 15.04
CA ASN A 130 1.57 8.13 14.03
C ASN A 130 2.85 7.31 14.28
N ARG A 131 3.26 7.12 15.54
CA ARG A 131 4.43 6.29 15.88
C ARG A 131 4.22 4.81 15.55
N VAL A 132 3.01 4.30 15.80
CA VAL A 132 2.65 2.92 15.50
C VAL A 132 2.56 2.71 13.99
N ILE A 133 1.92 3.66 13.27
CA ILE A 133 1.84 3.67 11.80
C ILE A 133 3.25 3.66 11.19
N ALA A 134 4.15 4.56 11.63
CA ALA A 134 5.53 4.59 11.17
C ALA A 134 6.25 3.25 11.44
N GLY A 135 6.09 2.68 12.63
CA GLY A 135 6.68 1.38 12.98
C GLY A 135 6.18 0.25 12.09
N ILE A 136 4.87 0.16 11.82
CA ILE A 136 4.28 -0.84 10.91
C ILE A 136 4.90 -0.70 9.50
N THR A 137 5.08 0.53 9.01
CA THR A 137 5.64 0.74 7.66
C THR A 137 7.10 0.33 7.54
N VAL A 138 7.88 0.42 8.63
CA VAL A 138 9.26 -0.10 8.65
C VAL A 138 9.28 -1.60 8.48
N PHE A 139 8.48 -2.35 9.26
CA PHE A 139 8.39 -3.81 9.11
C PHE A 139 8.00 -4.21 7.68
N ALA A 140 6.95 -3.60 7.16
CA ALA A 140 6.50 -3.88 5.80
C ALA A 140 7.53 -3.50 4.72
N GLY A 141 8.47 -2.60 5.03
CA GLY A 141 9.59 -2.27 4.17
C GLY A 141 10.50 -3.45 3.85
N PHE A 142 10.57 -4.43 4.75
CA PHE A 142 11.34 -5.66 4.55
C PHE A 142 10.58 -6.75 3.80
N SER A 143 9.33 -6.50 3.43
CA SER A 143 8.47 -7.52 2.81
C SER A 143 9.09 -8.10 1.54
N SER A 144 9.49 -7.26 0.57
CA SER A 144 10.12 -7.72 -0.68
C SER A 144 11.47 -8.41 -0.42
N THR A 145 12.28 -7.85 0.48
CA THR A 145 13.61 -8.39 0.84
C THR A 145 13.52 -9.81 1.41
N ILE A 146 12.45 -10.11 2.14
CA ILE A 146 12.22 -11.45 2.71
C ILE A 146 11.46 -12.34 1.73
N SER A 147 10.41 -11.81 1.09
CA SER A 147 9.48 -12.61 0.32
C SER A 147 10.08 -13.13 -0.99
N TRP A 148 10.83 -12.32 -1.71
CA TRP A 148 11.39 -12.74 -2.99
C TRP A 148 12.39 -13.88 -2.87
N PRO A 149 13.45 -13.80 -2.03
CA PRO A 149 14.37 -14.92 -1.86
C PRO A 149 13.68 -16.17 -1.30
N LEU A 150 12.78 -16.00 -0.33
CA LEU A 150 12.06 -17.10 0.27
C LEU A 150 11.14 -17.81 -0.74
N THR A 151 10.35 -17.04 -1.51
CA THR A 151 9.46 -17.60 -2.53
C THR A 151 10.24 -18.27 -3.66
N SER A 152 11.36 -17.65 -4.10
CA SER A 152 12.23 -18.22 -5.11
C SER A 152 12.87 -19.53 -4.63
N PHE A 153 13.38 -19.57 -3.41
CA PHE A 153 13.94 -20.78 -2.80
C PHE A 153 12.90 -21.91 -2.71
N LEU A 154 11.71 -21.61 -2.20
CA LEU A 154 10.64 -22.61 -2.08
C LEU A 154 10.21 -23.13 -3.45
N ASN A 155 10.08 -22.24 -4.44
CA ASN A 155 9.73 -22.64 -5.79
C ASN A 155 10.79 -23.52 -6.43
N SER A 156 12.07 -23.21 -6.25
CA SER A 156 13.18 -24.00 -6.81
C SER A 156 13.35 -25.38 -6.19
N GLN A 157 13.05 -25.51 -4.89
CA GLN A 157 13.24 -26.78 -4.18
C GLN A 157 11.99 -27.67 -4.16
N PHE A 158 10.79 -27.08 -4.08
CA PHE A 158 9.55 -27.81 -3.82
C PHE A 158 8.43 -27.50 -4.83
N GLY A 159 8.68 -26.63 -5.78
CA GLY A 159 7.71 -26.19 -6.77
C GLY A 159 6.81 -25.05 -6.27
N TRP A 160 6.09 -24.44 -7.22
CA TRP A 160 5.28 -23.24 -6.97
C TRP A 160 4.11 -23.49 -6.03
N GLN A 161 3.48 -24.68 -6.08
CA GLN A 161 2.40 -25.05 -5.17
C GLN A 161 2.85 -25.02 -3.73
N ALA A 162 4.01 -25.63 -3.43
CA ALA A 162 4.57 -25.64 -2.08
C ALA A 162 4.89 -24.23 -1.59
N ALA A 163 5.41 -23.35 -2.47
CA ALA A 163 5.65 -21.95 -2.14
C ALA A 163 4.35 -21.23 -1.78
N VAL A 164 3.27 -21.41 -2.54
CA VAL A 164 1.95 -20.81 -2.26
C VAL A 164 1.37 -21.37 -0.96
N LEU A 165 1.44 -22.69 -0.73
CA LEU A 165 0.95 -23.36 0.48
C LEU A 165 1.72 -22.93 1.73
N PHE A 166 3.02 -22.69 1.62
CA PHE A 166 3.82 -22.12 2.71
C PHE A 166 3.29 -20.75 3.13
N TRP A 167 3.02 -19.84 2.18
CA TRP A 167 2.41 -18.56 2.47
C TRP A 167 1.02 -18.68 3.08
N ALA A 168 0.20 -19.62 2.61
CA ALA A 168 -1.09 -19.93 3.22
C ALA A 168 -0.93 -20.35 4.68
N GLY A 169 0.03 -21.24 4.97
CA GLY A 169 0.37 -21.67 6.33
C GLY A 169 0.76 -20.50 7.23
N LEU A 170 1.57 -19.54 6.74
CA LEU A 170 1.92 -18.35 7.53
C LEU A 170 0.70 -17.49 7.87
N HIS A 171 -0.29 -17.38 6.99
CA HIS A 171 -1.54 -16.69 7.31
C HIS A 171 -2.33 -17.40 8.39
N LEU A 172 -2.43 -18.74 8.34
CA LEU A 172 -3.20 -19.53 9.29
C LEU A 172 -2.51 -19.63 10.66
N PHE A 173 -1.21 -19.94 10.68
CA PHE A 173 -0.50 -20.28 11.92
C PHE A 173 0.23 -19.10 12.57
N ILE A 174 0.51 -18.03 11.84
CA ILE A 174 1.22 -16.85 12.36
C ILE A 174 0.31 -15.61 12.35
N SER A 175 -0.20 -15.18 11.18
CA SER A 175 -0.92 -13.93 11.08
C SER A 175 -2.28 -13.96 11.79
N LEU A 176 -3.03 -15.05 11.64
CA LEU A 176 -4.34 -15.21 12.27
C LEU A 176 -4.24 -15.18 13.80
N PRO A 177 -3.37 -15.95 14.48
CA PRO A 177 -3.18 -15.88 15.95
C PRO A 177 -2.71 -14.49 16.39
N LEU A 178 -1.78 -13.84 15.67
CA LEU A 178 -1.31 -12.51 16.02
C LEU A 178 -2.45 -11.48 15.96
N HIS A 179 -3.33 -11.55 14.98
CA HIS A 179 -4.50 -10.69 14.88
C HIS A 179 -5.60 -11.03 15.88
N ALA A 180 -5.87 -12.31 16.13
CA ALA A 180 -6.88 -12.75 17.08
C ALA A 180 -6.51 -12.40 18.54
N THR A 181 -5.21 -12.30 18.83
CA THR A 181 -4.69 -11.95 20.17
C THR A 181 -4.43 -10.44 20.35
N ILE A 182 -4.84 -9.57 19.42
CA ILE A 182 -4.83 -8.13 19.62
C ILE A 182 -5.67 -7.80 20.87
N PRO A 183 -5.18 -6.97 21.81
CA PRO A 183 -5.92 -6.61 23.02
C PRO A 183 -7.30 -6.03 22.72
N ARG A 184 -8.23 -6.11 23.66
CA ARG A 184 -9.48 -5.35 23.58
C ARG A 184 -9.18 -3.90 23.96
N SER A 185 -9.82 -2.94 23.29
CA SER A 185 -9.77 -1.53 23.65
C SER A 185 -10.96 -1.25 24.56
N GLU A 186 -10.74 -1.15 25.87
CA GLU A 186 -11.77 -0.87 26.87
C GLU A 186 -12.50 0.46 26.58
N GLN A 187 -11.74 1.50 26.20
CA GLN A 187 -12.31 2.79 25.85
C GLN A 187 -13.32 2.71 24.70
N ARG A 188 -13.09 1.81 23.77
CA ARG A 188 -13.96 1.61 22.62
C ARG A 188 -15.22 0.84 22.97
N GLU A 189 -15.17 -0.10 23.90
CA GLU A 189 -16.38 -0.79 24.39
C GLU A 189 -17.32 0.22 25.06
N ILE A 190 -16.78 1.20 25.80
CA ILE A 190 -17.52 2.30 26.39
C ILE A 190 -18.11 3.20 25.29
N ASP A 191 -17.34 3.61 24.28
CA ASP A 191 -17.79 4.49 23.19
C ASP A 191 -18.89 3.83 22.32
N VAL A 192 -18.85 2.51 22.16
CA VAL A 192 -19.91 1.74 21.47
C VAL A 192 -21.17 1.63 22.31
N MET A 193 -21.03 1.43 23.62
CA MET A 193 -22.17 1.31 24.54
C MET A 193 -22.86 2.66 24.84
N THR A 194 -22.11 3.75 24.87
CA THR A 194 -22.62 5.08 25.22
C THR A 194 -23.23 5.91 24.07
N GLY A 195 -23.20 5.37 22.84
CA GLY A 195 -24.03 5.88 21.75
C GLY A 195 -23.50 6.94 20.77
N PRO A 196 -22.33 7.61 20.94
CA PRO A 196 -21.84 8.54 19.92
C PRO A 196 -21.51 7.85 18.59
N ILE A 197 -20.90 6.67 18.63
CA ILE A 197 -20.51 5.90 17.44
C ILE A 197 -21.72 5.42 16.66
N GLN A 198 -22.80 4.96 17.31
CA GLN A 198 -24.01 4.52 16.61
C GLN A 198 -24.71 5.66 15.85
N LYS A 199 -24.72 6.89 16.38
CA LYS A 199 -25.31 8.05 15.69
C LYS A 199 -24.54 8.44 14.42
N ILE A 200 -23.22 8.27 14.44
CA ILE A 200 -22.34 8.65 13.31
C ILE A 200 -22.40 7.60 12.20
N ILE A 201 -22.43 6.31 12.58
CA ILE A 201 -22.57 5.19 11.65
C ILE A 201 -23.90 5.25 10.88
N LYS A 202 -25.00 5.68 11.56
CA LYS A 202 -26.32 5.85 10.94
C LYS A 202 -26.41 7.06 10.00
N ARG A 203 -25.58 8.09 10.15
CA ARG A 203 -25.62 9.32 9.33
C ARG A 203 -24.93 9.19 7.96
N GLY A 204 -24.19 8.13 7.69
CA GLY A 204 -23.38 7.99 6.47
C GLY A 204 -22.20 8.98 6.44
N LEU A 205 -21.22 8.69 5.61
CA LEU A 205 -20.08 9.60 5.40
C LEU A 205 -20.55 10.77 4.53
N LYS A 206 -20.35 12.01 4.97
CA LYS A 206 -20.53 13.16 4.10
C LYS A 206 -19.29 13.26 3.20
N PHE A 207 -19.51 13.14 1.91
CA PHE A 207 -18.48 13.44 0.90
C PHE A 207 -18.31 14.97 0.84
N ASP A 208 -17.41 15.49 1.66
CA ASP A 208 -17.05 16.90 1.60
C ASP A 208 -15.90 17.14 0.61
N LYS A 209 -15.71 18.41 0.23
CA LYS A 209 -14.64 18.80 -0.71
C LYS A 209 -13.27 18.32 -0.27
N LEU A 210 -13.00 18.28 1.03
CA LEU A 210 -11.72 17.85 1.58
C LEU A 210 -11.47 16.36 1.30
N LEU A 211 -12.47 15.50 1.51
CA LEU A 211 -12.35 14.06 1.24
C LEU A 211 -12.10 13.78 -0.25
N ILE A 212 -12.79 14.52 -1.13
CA ILE A 212 -12.62 14.37 -2.59
C ILE A 212 -11.21 14.78 -3.02
N VAL A 213 -10.73 15.93 -2.55
CA VAL A 213 -9.37 16.42 -2.88
C VAL A 213 -8.31 15.45 -2.37
N PHE A 214 -8.49 14.87 -1.17
CA PHE A 214 -7.62 13.84 -0.64
C PHE A 214 -7.62 12.58 -1.53
N ALA A 215 -8.79 12.11 -1.95
CA ALA A 215 -8.91 10.93 -2.79
C ALA A 215 -8.23 11.15 -4.16
N LEU A 216 -8.38 12.33 -4.76
CA LEU A 216 -7.70 12.70 -6.01
C LEU A 216 -6.19 12.78 -5.83
N MET A 217 -5.69 13.40 -4.77
CA MET A 217 -4.26 13.47 -4.47
C MET A 217 -3.65 12.07 -4.36
N PHE A 218 -4.27 11.18 -3.58
CA PHE A 218 -3.78 9.81 -3.43
C PHE A 218 -4.00 8.94 -4.66
N ALA A 219 -4.94 9.28 -5.55
CA ALA A 219 -5.10 8.61 -6.84
C ALA A 219 -3.92 8.92 -7.76
N LEU A 220 -3.49 10.19 -7.84
CA LEU A 220 -2.30 10.58 -8.60
C LEU A 220 -1.03 9.94 -8.03
N GLU A 221 -0.85 9.96 -6.71
CA GLU A 221 0.24 9.24 -6.05
C GLU A 221 0.19 7.73 -6.31
N GLY A 222 -1.01 7.14 -6.27
CA GLY A 222 -1.22 5.72 -6.57
C GLY A 222 -0.84 5.38 -8.00
N PHE A 223 -1.16 6.25 -8.96
CA PHE A 223 -0.72 6.11 -10.35
C PHE A 223 0.81 6.10 -10.45
N ILE A 224 1.47 7.13 -9.93
CA ILE A 224 2.92 7.31 -10.00
C ILE A 224 3.64 6.13 -9.33
N VAL A 225 3.27 5.80 -8.09
CA VAL A 225 3.94 4.75 -7.31
C VAL A 225 3.76 3.39 -7.96
N SER A 226 2.55 3.04 -8.38
CA SER A 226 2.29 1.72 -8.95
C SER A 226 2.90 1.59 -10.35
N SER A 227 2.71 2.56 -11.23
CA SER A 227 3.21 2.48 -12.60
C SER A 227 4.73 2.50 -12.65
N VAL A 228 5.36 3.51 -12.04
CA VAL A 228 6.82 3.66 -12.12
C VAL A 228 7.54 2.49 -11.46
N ASN A 229 7.11 2.04 -10.27
CA ASN A 229 7.75 0.88 -9.62
C ASN A 229 7.67 -0.41 -10.47
N THR A 230 6.53 -0.61 -11.14
CA THR A 230 6.31 -1.84 -11.93
C THR A 230 7.05 -1.83 -13.26
N THR A 231 7.13 -0.64 -13.90
CA THR A 231 7.73 -0.51 -15.24
C THR A 231 9.14 0.09 -15.21
N LEU A 232 9.75 0.25 -14.03
CA LEU A 232 10.98 1.02 -13.86
C LEU A 232 12.12 0.58 -14.81
N PRO A 233 12.53 -0.70 -14.90
CA PRO A 233 13.61 -1.09 -15.81
C PRO A 233 13.29 -0.74 -17.25
N PHE A 234 12.08 -1.05 -17.72
CA PHE A 234 11.60 -0.73 -19.06
C PHE A 234 11.62 0.78 -19.33
N LEU A 235 11.06 1.58 -18.43
CA LEU A 235 11.07 3.04 -18.54
C LEU A 235 12.49 3.59 -18.66
N LEU A 236 13.44 3.08 -17.87
CA LEU A 236 14.83 3.55 -17.90
C LEU A 236 15.55 3.18 -19.18
N THR A 237 15.33 1.98 -19.73
CA THR A 237 15.91 1.57 -21.02
C THR A 237 15.38 2.43 -22.16
N GLU A 238 14.08 2.71 -22.20
CA GLU A 238 13.47 3.59 -23.20
C GLU A 238 13.93 5.06 -23.08
N LEU A 239 14.36 5.48 -21.88
CA LEU A 239 15.01 6.79 -21.65
C LEU A 239 16.50 6.80 -21.96
N GLY A 240 17.06 5.69 -22.51
CA GLY A 240 18.42 5.60 -22.99
C GLY A 240 19.41 4.97 -22.00
N ALA A 241 18.96 4.35 -20.91
CA ALA A 241 19.82 3.59 -20.03
C ALA A 241 20.30 2.29 -20.71
N SER A 242 21.55 1.87 -20.43
CA SER A 242 21.95 0.49 -20.70
C SER A 242 21.16 -0.48 -19.80
N GLU A 243 21.01 -1.74 -20.21
CA GLU A 243 20.34 -2.78 -19.41
C GLU A 243 20.98 -2.91 -18.02
N GLN A 244 22.30 -2.80 -17.93
CA GLN A 244 23.03 -2.87 -16.66
C GLN A 244 22.70 -1.70 -15.74
N LEU A 245 22.60 -0.47 -16.30
CA LEU A 245 22.23 0.72 -15.53
C LEU A 245 20.77 0.64 -15.08
N ALA A 246 19.85 0.19 -15.92
CA ALA A 246 18.45 0.01 -15.58
C ALA A 246 18.27 -1.03 -14.46
N LEU A 247 19.01 -2.14 -14.51
CA LEU A 247 19.00 -3.15 -13.46
C LEU A 247 19.57 -2.63 -12.14
N LEU A 248 20.72 -1.95 -12.18
CA LEU A 248 21.33 -1.31 -11.00
C LEU A 248 20.36 -0.31 -10.34
N ALA A 249 19.71 0.51 -11.14
CA ALA A 249 18.73 1.47 -10.69
C ALA A 249 17.52 0.79 -9.99
N ALA A 250 17.01 -0.31 -10.59
CA ALA A 250 15.95 -1.10 -9.97
C ALA A 250 16.36 -1.68 -8.61
N VAL A 251 17.62 -2.13 -8.48
CA VAL A 251 18.17 -2.62 -7.20
C VAL A 251 18.25 -1.50 -6.16
N ILE A 252 18.63 -0.27 -6.55
CA ILE A 252 18.78 0.87 -5.65
C ILE A 252 17.43 1.39 -5.13
N LEU A 253 16.35 1.17 -5.86
CA LEU A 253 15.01 1.62 -5.45
C LEU A 253 14.61 1.10 -4.06
N GLY A 254 14.81 -0.18 -3.78
CA GLY A 254 14.48 -0.80 -2.49
C GLY A 254 15.23 -0.19 -1.30
N PRO A 255 16.57 -0.14 -1.30
CA PRO A 255 17.37 0.54 -0.29
C PRO A 255 16.96 2.00 -0.06
N SER A 256 16.63 2.75 -1.13
CA SER A 256 16.17 4.15 -1.01
C SER A 256 14.85 4.25 -0.24
N GLN A 257 13.92 3.33 -0.47
CA GLN A 257 12.66 3.27 0.29
C GLN A 257 12.89 2.94 1.77
N VAL A 258 13.73 1.95 2.06
CA VAL A 258 14.04 1.55 3.44
C VAL A 258 14.77 2.68 4.19
N PHE A 259 15.75 3.31 3.56
CA PHE A 259 16.47 4.46 4.12
C PHE A 259 15.50 5.57 4.52
N ALA A 260 14.56 5.95 3.64
CA ALA A 260 13.57 6.99 3.94
C ALA A 260 12.70 6.63 5.16
N ARG A 261 12.29 5.36 5.31
CA ARG A 261 11.51 4.89 6.47
C ARG A 261 12.31 4.90 7.77
N ILE A 262 13.57 4.47 7.71
CA ILE A 262 14.46 4.52 8.89
C ILE A 262 14.68 5.97 9.32
N LEU A 263 14.96 6.87 8.37
CA LEU A 263 15.13 8.30 8.64
C LEU A 263 13.86 8.91 9.25
N LEU A 264 12.68 8.57 8.73
CA LEU A 264 11.40 9.01 9.29
C LEU A 264 11.26 8.62 10.77
N VAL A 265 11.58 7.36 11.12
CA VAL A 265 11.51 6.88 12.51
C VAL A 265 12.57 7.57 13.39
N ALA A 266 13.78 7.76 12.88
CA ALA A 266 14.86 8.43 13.60
C ALA A 266 14.55 9.91 13.89
N LEU A 267 13.96 10.64 12.94
CA LEU A 267 13.52 12.02 13.13
C LEU A 267 12.32 12.14 14.08
N GLY A 268 11.49 11.10 14.17
CA GLY A 268 10.40 10.97 15.13
C GLY A 268 9.44 12.16 15.13
N LYS A 269 9.21 12.78 16.29
CA LYS A 269 8.28 13.90 16.44
C LYS A 269 8.74 15.23 15.84
N LYS A 270 9.97 15.31 15.34
CA LYS A 270 10.52 16.56 14.77
C LYS A 270 9.92 16.88 13.39
N THR A 271 9.35 15.88 12.70
CA THR A 271 8.73 16.03 11.38
C THR A 271 7.23 15.75 11.48
N GLY A 272 6.41 16.77 11.16
CA GLY A 272 4.96 16.62 11.08
C GLY A 272 4.51 15.85 9.82
N PRO A 273 3.31 15.26 9.82
CA PRO A 273 2.80 14.51 8.66
C PRO A 273 2.75 15.32 7.36
N ILE A 274 2.48 16.62 7.42
CA ILE A 274 2.45 17.51 6.24
C ILE A 274 3.85 17.67 5.64
N THR A 275 4.88 17.86 6.47
CA THR A 275 6.26 17.96 6.00
C THR A 275 6.70 16.67 5.32
N VAL A 276 6.38 15.51 5.93
CA VAL A 276 6.67 14.20 5.32
C VAL A 276 5.92 14.04 4.00
N ALA A 277 4.68 14.49 3.92
CA ALA A 277 3.90 14.45 2.68
C ALA A 277 4.49 15.34 1.59
N ALA A 278 4.90 16.56 1.94
CA ALA A 278 5.54 17.47 0.99
C ALA A 278 6.83 16.86 0.42
N ILE A 279 7.68 16.25 1.26
CA ILE A 279 8.89 15.54 0.82
C ILE A 279 8.54 14.34 -0.07
N SER A 280 7.58 13.51 0.35
CA SER A 280 7.18 12.31 -0.40
C SER A 280 6.66 12.66 -1.79
N ILE A 281 5.76 13.65 -1.89
CA ILE A 281 5.14 14.06 -3.15
C ILE A 281 6.12 14.80 -4.05
N ALA A 282 6.95 15.68 -3.49
CA ALA A 282 7.92 16.45 -4.28
C ALA A 282 9.10 15.61 -4.80
N ALA A 283 9.42 14.51 -4.13
CA ALA A 283 10.59 13.70 -4.46
C ALA A 283 10.53 13.14 -5.91
N HIS A 284 9.37 12.68 -6.38
CA HIS A 284 9.23 12.17 -7.74
C HIS A 284 9.39 13.27 -8.81
N PRO A 285 8.66 14.40 -8.79
CA PRO A 285 8.87 15.50 -9.75
C PRO A 285 10.28 16.04 -9.77
N LEU A 286 10.92 16.18 -8.60
CA LEU A 286 12.32 16.59 -8.51
C LEU A 286 13.24 15.57 -9.17
N GLY A 287 12.99 14.27 -8.97
CA GLY A 287 13.74 13.21 -9.62
C GLY A 287 13.61 13.26 -11.14
N VAL A 288 12.42 13.45 -11.66
CA VAL A 288 12.20 13.59 -13.12
C VAL A 288 12.92 14.82 -13.67
N MET A 289 12.97 15.91 -12.93
CA MET A 289 13.70 17.10 -13.34
C MET A 289 15.21 16.80 -13.54
N PHE A 290 15.82 15.93 -12.72
CA PHE A 290 17.20 15.48 -12.97
C PHE A 290 17.33 14.75 -14.32
N VAL A 291 16.37 13.90 -14.67
CA VAL A 291 16.37 13.22 -15.99
C VAL A 291 16.28 14.21 -17.14
N LEU A 292 15.42 15.22 -17.02
CA LEU A 292 15.24 16.23 -18.06
C LEU A 292 16.47 17.14 -18.23
N LEU A 293 17.18 17.43 -17.14
CA LEU A 293 18.36 18.32 -17.18
C LEU A 293 19.63 17.56 -17.56
N PHE A 294 19.82 16.33 -17.13
CA PHE A 294 21.06 15.59 -17.23
C PHE A 294 20.96 14.30 -18.07
N GLY A 295 19.80 14.04 -18.67
CA GLY A 295 19.57 12.84 -19.48
C GLY A 295 19.86 11.56 -18.69
N VAL A 296 20.65 10.64 -19.26
CA VAL A 296 21.00 9.35 -18.66
C VAL A 296 21.69 9.51 -17.29
N ASN A 297 22.51 10.55 -17.11
CA ASN A 297 23.17 10.81 -15.84
C ASN A 297 22.17 11.22 -14.71
N GLY A 298 20.98 11.68 -15.07
CA GLY A 298 19.90 12.00 -14.12
C GLY A 298 19.11 10.79 -13.66
N LEU A 299 19.25 9.62 -14.24
CA LEU A 299 18.43 8.43 -13.94
C LEU A 299 18.66 7.89 -12.53
N LEU A 300 19.89 7.81 -12.04
CA LEU A 300 20.17 7.39 -10.66
C LEU A 300 19.62 8.35 -9.61
N PRO A 301 19.87 9.67 -9.68
CA PRO A 301 19.18 10.64 -8.83
C PRO A 301 17.65 10.51 -8.86
N PHE A 302 17.06 10.31 -10.05
CA PHE A 302 15.62 10.07 -10.18
C PHE A 302 15.17 8.87 -9.38
N VAL A 303 15.83 7.71 -9.53
CA VAL A 303 15.42 6.48 -8.84
C VAL A 303 15.56 6.61 -7.32
N ILE A 304 16.63 7.26 -6.84
CA ILE A 304 16.83 7.50 -5.41
C ILE A 304 15.72 8.40 -4.85
N LEU A 305 15.44 9.53 -5.51
CA LEU A 305 14.39 10.46 -5.08
C LEU A 305 13.00 9.81 -5.16
N HIS A 306 12.69 9.13 -6.26
CA HIS A 306 11.44 8.39 -6.38
C HIS A 306 11.32 7.33 -5.27
N GLY A 307 12.39 6.58 -4.99
CA GLY A 307 12.44 5.61 -3.90
C GLY A 307 12.19 6.22 -2.52
N ILE A 308 12.75 7.41 -2.24
CA ILE A 308 12.46 8.16 -1.01
C ILE A 308 10.98 8.49 -0.92
N GLY A 309 10.38 9.03 -2.00
CA GLY A 309 8.95 9.34 -2.07
C GLY A 309 8.08 8.12 -1.79
N VAL A 310 8.34 7.02 -2.49
CA VAL A 310 7.64 5.73 -2.32
C VAL A 310 7.83 5.17 -0.91
N GLY A 311 9.03 5.31 -0.34
CA GLY A 311 9.32 4.88 1.03
C GLY A 311 8.48 5.58 2.09
N LEU A 312 8.20 6.87 1.92
CA LEU A 312 7.39 7.69 2.84
C LEU A 312 5.89 7.57 2.58
N ASN A 313 5.46 7.17 1.38
CA ASN A 313 4.06 7.11 0.96
C ASN A 313 3.15 6.31 1.92
N PRO A 314 3.51 5.10 2.43
CA PRO A 314 2.65 4.38 3.35
C PRO A 314 2.40 5.13 4.66
N PHE A 315 3.38 5.89 5.18
CA PHE A 315 3.20 6.70 6.37
C PHE A 315 2.21 7.84 6.12
N ILE A 316 2.33 8.58 5.03
CA ILE A 316 1.41 9.68 4.73
C ILE A 316 -0.01 9.19 4.46
N ARG A 317 -0.17 8.02 3.84
CA ARG A 317 -1.48 7.36 3.65
C ARG A 317 -2.19 7.09 4.98
N GLY A 318 -1.45 6.76 6.03
CA GLY A 318 -2.01 6.54 7.36
C GLY A 318 -2.16 7.82 8.19
N SER A 319 -1.17 8.71 8.16
CA SER A 319 -1.08 9.86 9.05
C SER A 319 -1.87 11.09 8.60
N LEU A 320 -1.91 11.38 7.28
CA LEU A 320 -2.64 12.55 6.79
C LEU A 320 -4.15 12.46 6.98
N PRO A 321 -4.84 11.35 6.65
CA PRO A 321 -6.27 11.23 6.96
C PRO A 321 -6.56 11.35 8.44
N LEU A 322 -5.68 10.83 9.31
CA LEU A 322 -5.80 10.99 10.75
C LEU A 322 -5.69 12.46 11.19
N LEU A 323 -4.71 13.20 10.65
CA LEU A 323 -4.50 14.61 10.95
C LEU A 323 -5.71 15.47 10.55
N PHE A 324 -6.25 15.24 9.34
CA PHE A 324 -7.28 16.13 8.77
C PHE A 324 -8.71 15.72 9.13
N PHE A 325 -8.97 14.44 9.36
CA PHE A 325 -10.31 13.94 9.66
C PHE A 325 -10.47 13.46 11.10
N GLY A 326 -9.39 13.38 11.89
CA GLY A 326 -9.37 12.82 13.22
C GLY A 326 -9.59 11.30 13.25
N ALA A 327 -9.61 10.75 14.46
CA ALA A 327 -9.74 9.30 14.66
C ALA A 327 -11.16 8.76 14.41
N GLN A 328 -12.17 9.66 14.37
CA GLN A 328 -13.56 9.26 14.24
C GLN A 328 -13.90 8.77 12.83
N SER A 329 -14.46 7.56 12.69
CA SER A 329 -14.72 6.91 11.39
C SER A 329 -13.49 6.88 10.47
N TYR A 330 -12.31 6.80 11.06
CA TYR A 330 -11.05 6.83 10.32
C TYR A 330 -10.97 5.70 9.30
N GLY A 331 -11.32 4.47 9.68
CA GLY A 331 -11.25 3.31 8.81
C GLY A 331 -12.13 3.45 7.57
N GLN A 332 -13.36 3.92 7.73
CA GLN A 332 -14.27 4.14 6.60
C GLN A 332 -13.75 5.25 5.66
N ARG A 333 -13.28 6.38 6.21
CA ARG A 333 -12.71 7.49 5.42
C ARG A 333 -11.46 7.07 4.67
N GLN A 334 -10.56 6.37 5.37
CA GLN A 334 -9.36 5.78 4.79
C GLN A 334 -9.71 4.85 3.62
N GLY A 335 -10.71 4.00 3.81
CA GLY A 335 -11.21 3.11 2.77
C GLY A 335 -11.65 3.86 1.51
N TYR A 336 -12.42 4.94 1.62
CA TYR A 336 -12.85 5.74 0.46
C TYR A 336 -11.70 6.46 -0.22
N VAL A 337 -10.80 7.07 0.56
CA VAL A 337 -9.62 7.76 0.01
C VAL A 337 -8.74 6.77 -0.76
N MET A 338 -8.48 5.59 -0.18
CA MET A 338 -7.60 4.60 -0.79
C MET A 338 -8.27 3.80 -1.91
N MET A 339 -9.60 3.72 -1.96
CA MET A 339 -10.32 3.02 -3.03
C MET A 339 -9.93 3.58 -4.41
N LEU A 340 -10.00 4.90 -4.59
CA LEU A 340 -9.64 5.54 -5.86
C LEU A 340 -8.16 5.33 -6.18
N SER A 341 -7.28 5.48 -5.19
CA SER A 341 -5.84 5.23 -5.34
C SER A 341 -5.52 3.80 -5.80
N LYS A 342 -6.22 2.79 -5.24
CA LYS A 342 -6.02 1.38 -5.62
C LYS A 342 -6.55 1.08 -7.02
N ILE A 343 -7.72 1.62 -7.38
CA ILE A 343 -8.30 1.43 -8.72
C ILE A 343 -7.38 2.04 -9.78
N VAL A 344 -6.97 3.30 -9.58
CA VAL A 344 -6.06 3.99 -10.50
C VAL A 344 -4.70 3.30 -10.55
N GLY A 345 -4.16 2.91 -9.38
CA GLY A 345 -2.90 2.20 -9.29
C GLY A 345 -2.91 0.80 -9.94
N ALA A 346 -4.05 0.10 -9.94
CA ALA A 346 -4.17 -1.20 -10.60
C ALA A 346 -4.06 -1.10 -12.14
N LEU A 347 -4.55 -0.01 -12.72
CA LEU A 347 -4.54 0.23 -14.17
C LEU A 347 -3.29 0.97 -14.66
N SER A 348 -2.59 1.66 -13.75
CA SER A 348 -1.52 2.59 -14.10
C SER A 348 -0.29 1.95 -14.76
N PRO A 349 0.14 0.70 -14.45
CA PRO A 349 1.28 0.11 -15.15
C PRO A 349 1.04 -0.04 -16.65
N THR A 350 -0.14 -0.53 -17.04
CA THR A 350 -0.52 -0.67 -18.45
C THR A 350 -0.58 0.69 -19.14
N LEU A 351 -1.21 1.68 -18.50
CA LEU A 351 -1.32 3.02 -19.06
C LEU A 351 0.05 3.66 -19.25
N LEU A 352 0.94 3.59 -18.25
CA LEU A 352 2.29 4.13 -18.38
C LEU A 352 3.10 3.41 -19.46
N THR A 353 3.00 2.08 -19.56
CA THR A 353 3.68 1.30 -20.62
C THR A 353 3.25 1.78 -22.01
N LEU A 354 1.95 1.97 -22.25
CA LEU A 354 1.45 2.50 -23.52
C LEU A 354 1.98 3.92 -23.81
N MET A 355 2.05 4.76 -22.78
CA MET A 355 2.61 6.11 -22.92
C MET A 355 4.11 6.07 -23.24
N VAL A 356 4.87 5.18 -22.61
CA VAL A 356 6.32 5.00 -22.83
C VAL A 356 6.60 4.49 -24.24
N LEU A 357 5.80 3.55 -24.73
CA LEU A 357 5.90 3.05 -26.12
C LEU A 357 5.60 4.13 -27.16
N ALA A 358 4.74 5.10 -26.84
CA ALA A 358 4.43 6.21 -27.73
C ALA A 358 5.53 7.30 -27.69
N ASP A 359 5.94 7.73 -26.50
CA ASP A 359 7.02 8.71 -26.26
C ASP A 359 7.50 8.61 -24.81
N PRO A 360 8.69 8.04 -24.55
CA PRO A 360 9.23 7.89 -23.19
C PRO A 360 9.42 9.21 -22.44
N LYS A 361 9.79 10.29 -23.16
CA LYS A 361 9.96 11.63 -22.55
C LYS A 361 8.62 12.23 -22.15
N ALA A 362 7.63 12.18 -23.03
CA ALA A 362 6.28 12.63 -22.73
C ALA A 362 5.68 11.83 -21.57
N ALA A 363 5.91 10.53 -21.50
CA ALA A 363 5.46 9.66 -20.42
C ALA A 363 6.03 10.09 -19.05
N ILE A 364 7.33 10.30 -18.93
CA ILE A 364 7.95 10.72 -17.67
C ILE A 364 7.56 12.15 -17.27
N ILE A 365 7.42 13.08 -18.24
CA ILE A 365 6.91 14.43 -18.01
C ILE A 365 5.47 14.39 -17.48
N SER A 366 4.64 13.49 -18.01
CA SER A 366 3.26 13.32 -17.53
C SER A 366 3.22 12.89 -16.05
N THR A 367 4.11 11.96 -15.64
CA THR A 367 4.20 11.57 -14.22
C THR A 367 4.71 12.72 -13.34
N MET A 368 5.64 13.54 -13.85
CA MET A 368 6.09 14.77 -13.17
C MET A 368 4.92 15.77 -12.99
N ALA A 369 4.14 15.99 -14.02
CA ALA A 369 2.97 16.88 -13.97
C ALA A 369 1.93 16.35 -12.96
N MET A 370 1.66 15.05 -12.95
CA MET A 370 0.78 14.41 -11.96
C MET A 370 1.29 14.64 -10.53
N GLY A 371 2.60 14.48 -10.28
CA GLY A 371 3.21 14.74 -8.97
C GLY A 371 3.13 16.23 -8.58
N ALA A 372 3.33 17.15 -9.52
CA ALA A 372 3.16 18.58 -9.28
C ALA A 372 1.70 18.92 -8.92
N VAL A 373 0.73 18.35 -9.63
CA VAL A 373 -0.70 18.50 -9.31
C VAL A 373 -1.01 17.92 -7.94
N ALA A 374 -0.47 16.75 -7.58
CA ALA A 374 -0.62 16.18 -6.23
C ALA A 374 -0.07 17.11 -5.15
N GLY A 375 1.07 17.78 -5.40
CA GLY A 375 1.63 18.83 -4.53
C GLY A 375 0.70 20.05 -4.37
N LEU A 376 0.11 20.54 -5.44
CA LEU A 376 -0.88 21.62 -5.39
C LEU A 376 -2.14 21.21 -4.62
N LEU A 377 -2.60 19.96 -4.80
CA LEU A 377 -3.71 19.41 -4.02
C LEU A 377 -3.36 19.31 -2.52
N LEU A 378 -2.12 18.95 -2.15
CA LEU A 378 -1.68 18.95 -0.76
C LEU A 378 -1.74 20.37 -0.16
N ILE A 379 -1.27 21.38 -0.89
CA ILE A 379 -1.36 22.78 -0.46
C ILE A 379 -2.83 23.18 -0.28
N TRP A 380 -3.69 22.84 -1.23
CA TRP A 380 -5.13 23.13 -1.14
C TRP A 380 -5.79 22.46 0.07
N VAL A 381 -5.46 21.18 0.32
CA VAL A 381 -5.90 20.45 1.52
C VAL A 381 -5.48 21.19 2.78
N ALA A 382 -4.23 21.65 2.88
CA ALA A 382 -3.72 22.39 4.03
C ALA A 382 -4.47 23.72 4.24
N VAL A 383 -4.78 24.44 3.16
CA VAL A 383 -5.58 25.68 3.20
C VAL A 383 -7.00 25.42 3.66
N LEU A 384 -7.68 24.40 3.09
CA LEU A 384 -9.03 24.02 3.49
C LEU A 384 -9.11 23.58 4.97
N ALA A 385 -8.09 22.87 5.43
CA ALA A 385 -8.00 22.44 6.84
C ALA A 385 -7.84 23.63 7.77
N LYS A 386 -6.96 24.58 7.43
CA LYS A 386 -6.77 25.81 8.20
C LYS A 386 -8.07 26.62 8.29
N ALA A 387 -8.82 26.72 7.18
CA ALA A 387 -10.13 27.39 7.16
C ALA A 387 -11.18 26.70 8.05
N LYS A 388 -11.03 25.41 8.33
CA LYS A 388 -11.87 24.64 9.25
C LYS A 388 -11.35 24.63 10.70
N GLY A 389 -10.29 25.39 11.02
CA GLY A 389 -9.68 25.44 12.37
C GLY A 389 -8.85 24.20 12.73
N ILE A 390 -8.51 23.35 11.75
CA ILE A 390 -7.66 22.17 11.95
C ILE A 390 -6.21 22.66 11.98
N SER A 391 -5.53 22.54 13.13
CA SER A 391 -4.12 22.92 13.26
C SER A 391 -3.22 21.92 12.53
N ALA A 392 -2.34 22.43 11.69
CA ALA A 392 -1.36 21.64 10.91
C ALA A 392 -0.09 21.28 11.70
N LYS A 393 -0.12 21.38 13.05
CA LYS A 393 1.02 21.06 13.92
C LYS A 393 1.15 19.57 14.21
#